data_a08847e59864eb3d3d4753da7b2c928e
#
_entry.id   a08847e59864eb3d3d4753da7b2c928e
#
_cell.length_a   1.000
_cell.length_b   1.000
_cell.length_c   1.000
_cell.angle_alpha   90.00
_cell.angle_beta   90.00
_cell.angle_gamma   90.00
#
_symmetry.space_group_name_H-M   'P 1'
#
loop_
_entity.id
_entity.type
_entity.pdbx_description
1 polymer ?
#
loop_
_entity_poly.entity_id
_entity_poly.type
_entity_poly.pdbx_seq_one_letter_code
_entity_poly.pdbx_strand_id
1 'polypeptide(L)'
;MRLASFSAPIVVAAVVLAFRVSVAPVAPDSDVPIPSLSQLTWQRKELHAFVHFGPNTFSGAEWGSGQEDPAIFNPTEFDAREWVSAFKQAGFTGVILTAKHHDGFCLWPSKYSSHTIAKSPWRGGKGDVLKELSDACREAGLGFGVYLSPWDRNHPTYGTNEYNRVFENMLEEVLGRYGPIFEVWFDGANGEGPNGRRQAYDWPVFLATVRKLQPKAVIFSDAGPDVRWVGNERGEAPLTVWSTIDRHRYTPGTPLSDELGEGTRFGEDWVPAECDVSIRPGWFYRQSEDTQVKSPARLLEIYEKSVGRNCTLLLNVPPDRRGLVASPDLAALAGFRTALNAAYGTDLAAGATVTASSSRSDAPASAVLDASLDTSWSPDLPGPATLTLQFPSAVTFDRVVLQEGIALGQRVSAFFVEARTVEGWQRVATGTTIGHKRILPTPLTKATSLRLTIAESIGTPAIARIALAKTAAR
;
A
#
# COMPACT_ATOMS: atom_id res chain seq x y z
N MET A 1 -62.80 -50.26 -9.63
CA MET A 1 -61.35 -50.25 -9.79
C MET A 1 -61.00 -49.02 -10.61
N ARG A 2 -60.55 -47.92 -9.96
CA ARG A 2 -60.15 -46.67 -10.64
C ARG A 2 -58.65 -46.58 -10.59
N LEU A 3 -58.02 -46.55 -11.76
CA LEU A 3 -56.59 -46.32 -11.94
C LEU A 3 -56.33 -44.83 -11.86
N ALA A 4 -55.47 -44.40 -10.93
CA ALA A 4 -54.98 -43.03 -10.82
C ALA A 4 -53.66 -42.92 -11.63
N SER A 5 -53.64 -42.03 -12.59
CA SER A 5 -52.45 -41.65 -13.36
C SER A 5 -51.68 -40.57 -12.62
N PHE A 6 -50.42 -40.85 -12.24
CA PHE A 6 -49.47 -39.88 -11.73
C PHE A 6 -48.65 -39.30 -12.87
N SER A 7 -48.80 -37.98 -13.13
CA SER A 7 -47.93 -37.23 -14.02
C SER A 7 -46.81 -36.60 -13.20
N ALA A 8 -45.57 -36.97 -13.44
CA ALA A 8 -44.38 -36.32 -12.87
C ALA A 8 -43.93 -35.12 -13.75
N PRO A 9 -43.56 -33.98 -13.18
CA PRO A 9 -43.06 -32.89 -13.98
C PRO A 9 -41.58 -33.13 -14.32
N ILE A 10 -41.26 -32.96 -15.62
CA ILE A 10 -39.90 -32.95 -16.16
C ILE A 10 -39.30 -31.57 -15.86
N VAL A 11 -38.32 -31.49 -14.94
CA VAL A 11 -37.52 -30.28 -14.69
C VAL A 11 -36.36 -30.30 -15.70
N VAL A 12 -36.43 -29.45 -16.70
CA VAL A 12 -35.30 -29.18 -17.61
C VAL A 12 -34.35 -28.22 -16.94
N ALA A 13 -33.22 -28.70 -16.41
CA ALA A 13 -32.14 -27.89 -15.95
C ALA A 13 -31.33 -27.35 -17.12
N ALA A 14 -31.43 -26.06 -17.39
CA ALA A 14 -30.58 -25.38 -18.36
C ALA A 14 -29.17 -25.19 -17.75
N VAL A 15 -28.19 -25.95 -18.24
CA VAL A 15 -26.77 -25.78 -17.91
C VAL A 15 -26.23 -24.60 -18.72
N VAL A 16 -26.08 -23.46 -18.10
CA VAL A 16 -25.36 -22.31 -18.71
C VAL A 16 -23.86 -22.59 -18.59
N LEU A 17 -23.24 -23.05 -19.68
CA LEU A 17 -21.78 -23.13 -19.80
C LEU A 17 -21.25 -21.70 -19.98
N ALA A 18 -20.71 -21.12 -18.95
CA ALA A 18 -19.91 -19.89 -19.02
C ALA A 18 -18.53 -20.25 -19.61
N PHE A 19 -18.32 -19.96 -20.89
CA PHE A 19 -17.00 -20.00 -21.49
C PHE A 19 -16.16 -18.88 -20.88
N ARG A 20 -15.23 -19.21 -19.97
CA ARG A 20 -14.14 -18.31 -19.60
C ARG A 20 -13.16 -18.30 -20.76
N VAL A 21 -13.16 -17.22 -21.55
CA VAL A 21 -12.07 -16.94 -22.49
C VAL A 21 -10.86 -16.60 -21.64
N SER A 22 -9.93 -17.53 -21.50
CA SER A 22 -8.63 -17.28 -20.90
C SER A 22 -7.81 -16.51 -21.94
N VAL A 23 -7.73 -15.18 -21.80
CA VAL A 23 -6.81 -14.35 -22.59
C VAL A 23 -5.40 -14.65 -22.06
N ALA A 24 -4.53 -15.15 -22.91
CA ALA A 24 -3.13 -15.38 -22.56
C ALA A 24 -2.48 -14.02 -22.20
N PRO A 25 -1.63 -13.94 -21.15
CA PRO A 25 -0.95 -12.71 -20.80
C PRO A 25 -0.05 -12.25 -21.95
N VAL A 26 -0.06 -10.94 -22.21
CA VAL A 26 0.86 -10.30 -23.17
C VAL A 26 2.31 -10.55 -22.71
N ALA A 27 3.17 -11.00 -23.58
CA ALA A 27 4.58 -11.19 -23.26
C ALA A 27 5.24 -9.83 -22.94
N PRO A 28 6.04 -9.70 -21.86
CA PRO A 28 6.75 -8.46 -21.55
C PRO A 28 7.76 -8.13 -22.66
N ASP A 29 7.92 -6.83 -22.96
CA ASP A 29 9.08 -6.36 -23.74
C ASP A 29 10.34 -6.61 -22.88
N SER A 30 11.39 -7.19 -23.44
CA SER A 30 12.57 -7.67 -22.70
C SER A 30 13.33 -6.60 -21.92
N ASP A 31 13.06 -5.32 -22.19
CA ASP A 31 13.86 -4.20 -21.71
C ASP A 31 13.16 -3.34 -20.63
N VAL A 32 11.96 -3.73 -20.17
CA VAL A 32 11.24 -3.01 -19.12
C VAL A 32 11.23 -3.84 -17.84
N PRO A 33 11.72 -3.29 -16.71
CA PRO A 33 11.65 -4.00 -15.42
C PRO A 33 10.21 -4.34 -15.04
N ILE A 34 10.02 -5.55 -14.51
CA ILE A 34 8.73 -6.06 -14.04
C ILE A 34 8.77 -6.35 -12.54
N PRO A 35 7.64 -6.26 -11.83
CA PRO A 35 7.57 -6.64 -10.43
C PRO A 35 7.77 -8.13 -10.22
N SER A 36 8.40 -8.49 -9.10
CA SER A 36 8.25 -9.84 -8.55
C SER A 36 6.80 -10.10 -8.15
N LEU A 37 6.42 -11.37 -8.00
CA LEU A 37 5.06 -11.72 -7.56
C LEU A 37 4.72 -11.11 -6.19
N SER A 38 5.68 -11.01 -5.27
CA SER A 38 5.51 -10.38 -3.97
C SER A 38 5.24 -8.88 -4.10
N GLN A 39 6.01 -8.17 -4.92
CA GLN A 39 5.82 -6.74 -5.19
C GLN A 39 4.48 -6.46 -5.88
N LEU A 40 4.12 -7.27 -6.88
CA LEU A 40 2.83 -7.14 -7.58
C LEU A 40 1.65 -7.33 -6.61
N THR A 41 1.73 -8.37 -5.76
CA THR A 41 0.71 -8.64 -4.75
C THR A 41 0.61 -7.51 -3.74
N TRP A 42 1.75 -6.96 -3.31
CA TRP A 42 1.85 -5.86 -2.37
C TRP A 42 1.27 -4.55 -2.97
N GLN A 43 1.66 -4.15 -4.19
CA GLN A 43 1.10 -2.96 -4.84
C GLN A 43 -0.42 -3.02 -5.02
N ARG A 44 -0.97 -4.18 -5.36
CA ARG A 44 -2.41 -4.39 -5.53
C ARG A 44 -3.21 -4.28 -4.23
N LYS A 45 -2.56 -4.34 -3.08
CA LYS A 45 -3.20 -4.16 -1.77
C LYS A 45 -3.48 -2.69 -1.43
N GLU A 46 -2.71 -1.75 -1.95
CA GLU A 46 -2.90 -0.31 -1.94
C GLU A 46 -2.90 0.38 -0.56
N LEU A 47 -3.51 -0.21 0.49
CA LEU A 47 -3.75 0.45 1.77
C LEU A 47 -3.37 -0.45 2.93
N HIS A 48 -2.35 -0.04 3.71
CA HIS A 48 -1.86 -0.73 4.90
C HIS A 48 -1.98 0.17 6.14
N ALA A 49 -2.27 -0.42 7.29
CA ALA A 49 -2.23 0.27 8.57
C ALA A 49 -0.81 0.19 9.16
N PHE A 50 -0.30 1.32 9.63
CA PHE A 50 0.88 1.37 10.46
C PHE A 50 0.47 1.54 11.92
N VAL A 51 1.15 0.88 12.83
CA VAL A 51 0.81 0.93 14.26
C VAL A 51 2.05 1.27 15.07
N HIS A 52 2.14 2.53 15.51
CA HIS A 52 3.14 2.94 16.49
C HIS A 52 2.58 2.75 17.90
N PHE A 53 3.15 1.79 18.61
CA PHE A 53 2.76 1.46 19.98
C PHE A 53 4.01 1.09 20.78
N GLY A 54 4.11 1.52 22.02
CA GLY A 54 5.30 1.28 22.84
C GLY A 54 5.37 2.21 24.04
N PRO A 55 6.52 2.30 24.74
CA PRO A 55 6.74 3.24 25.86
C PRO A 55 6.37 4.68 25.51
N ASN A 56 6.57 5.11 24.28
CA ASN A 56 6.27 6.46 23.81
C ASN A 56 4.79 6.81 23.88
N THR A 57 3.89 5.84 23.71
CA THR A 57 2.44 6.01 23.95
C THR A 57 2.16 6.46 25.39
N PHE A 58 2.96 6.00 26.36
CA PHE A 58 2.76 6.26 27.79
C PHE A 58 3.50 7.51 28.26
N SER A 59 4.71 7.76 27.72
CA SER A 59 5.50 8.96 28.04
C SER A 59 5.02 10.21 27.31
N GLY A 60 4.37 10.06 26.16
CA GLY A 60 4.00 11.15 25.25
C GLY A 60 5.18 11.68 24.43
N ALA A 61 6.32 10.98 24.42
CA ALA A 61 7.46 11.30 23.57
C ALA A 61 7.24 10.84 22.13
N GLU A 62 7.83 11.55 21.16
CA GLU A 62 7.85 11.10 19.77
C GLU A 62 8.96 10.06 19.56
N TRP A 63 10.14 10.38 20.05
CA TRP A 63 11.28 9.49 20.11
C TRP A 63 11.69 9.31 21.56
N GLY A 64 11.63 8.09 22.06
CA GLY A 64 12.08 7.76 23.39
C GLY A 64 13.60 7.96 23.55
N SER A 65 14.04 8.11 24.78
CA SER A 65 15.46 8.27 25.12
C SER A 65 16.25 6.96 25.07
N GLY A 66 15.55 5.83 25.15
CA GLY A 66 16.12 4.50 25.35
C GLY A 66 16.40 4.20 26.84
N GLN A 67 16.01 5.09 27.75
CA GLN A 67 16.18 4.92 29.20
C GLN A 67 14.85 4.82 29.93
N GLU A 68 13.75 4.68 29.19
CA GLU A 68 12.42 4.51 29.77
C GLU A 68 12.39 3.20 30.58
N ASP A 69 11.82 3.30 31.80
CA ASP A 69 11.55 2.09 32.57
C ASP A 69 10.54 1.21 31.81
N PRO A 70 10.86 -0.05 31.52
CA PRO A 70 9.90 -0.98 30.93
C PRO A 70 8.55 -1.03 31.64
N ALA A 71 8.52 -0.71 32.93
CA ALA A 71 7.30 -0.66 33.75
C ALA A 71 6.28 0.38 33.28
N ILE A 72 6.69 1.40 32.50
CA ILE A 72 5.76 2.38 31.92
C ILE A 72 4.79 1.74 30.91
N PHE A 73 5.22 0.67 30.22
CA PHE A 73 4.39 -0.05 29.26
C PHE A 73 3.41 -0.99 29.98
N ASN A 74 2.19 -0.53 30.18
CA ASN A 74 1.15 -1.28 30.89
C ASN A 74 -0.25 -0.95 30.35
N PRO A 75 -0.60 -1.34 29.11
CA PRO A 75 -1.93 -1.14 28.57
C PRO A 75 -2.98 -1.95 29.37
N THR A 76 -4.12 -1.31 29.69
CA THR A 76 -5.12 -1.88 30.59
C THR A 76 -6.18 -2.72 29.89
N GLU A 77 -6.40 -2.48 28.58
CA GLU A 77 -7.50 -3.06 27.80
C GLU A 77 -7.02 -3.58 26.43
N PHE A 78 -5.73 -3.86 26.27
CA PHE A 78 -5.15 -4.27 24.99
C PHE A 78 -5.92 -5.43 24.35
N ASP A 79 -6.40 -5.19 23.12
CA ASP A 79 -7.08 -6.18 22.28
C ASP A 79 -6.64 -6.02 20.81
N ALA A 80 -5.77 -6.92 20.33
CA ALA A 80 -5.31 -6.93 18.94
C ALA A 80 -6.44 -7.20 17.93
N ARG A 81 -7.52 -7.91 18.34
CA ARG A 81 -8.67 -8.16 17.46
C ARG A 81 -9.49 -6.89 17.22
N GLU A 82 -9.56 -5.99 18.23
CA GLU A 82 -10.20 -4.68 18.06
C GLU A 82 -9.47 -3.85 17.02
N TRP A 83 -8.12 -3.76 17.07
CA TRP A 83 -7.32 -3.08 16.07
C TRP A 83 -7.60 -3.63 14.67
N VAL A 84 -7.45 -4.94 14.51
CA VAL A 84 -7.61 -5.63 13.22
C VAL A 84 -9.04 -5.46 12.67
N SER A 85 -10.07 -5.50 13.54
CA SER A 85 -11.46 -5.27 13.15
C SER A 85 -11.66 -3.86 12.63
N ALA A 86 -11.14 -2.84 13.34
CA ALA A 86 -11.21 -1.43 12.94
C ALA A 86 -10.54 -1.20 11.57
N PHE A 87 -9.34 -1.75 11.40
CA PHE A 87 -8.60 -1.62 10.15
C PHE A 87 -9.28 -2.34 8.97
N LYS A 88 -9.75 -3.56 9.19
CA LYS A 88 -10.49 -4.31 8.16
C LYS A 88 -11.76 -3.59 7.71
N GLN A 89 -12.52 -3.04 8.65
CA GLN A 89 -13.72 -2.25 8.35
C GLN A 89 -13.40 -0.97 7.57
N ALA A 90 -12.26 -0.34 7.85
CA ALA A 90 -11.77 0.82 7.10
C ALA A 90 -11.21 0.45 5.70
N GLY A 91 -11.01 -0.84 5.42
CA GLY A 91 -10.55 -1.36 4.11
C GLY A 91 -9.06 -1.57 4.01
N PHE A 92 -8.34 -1.59 5.13
CA PHE A 92 -6.93 -1.96 5.14
C PHE A 92 -6.75 -3.45 4.81
N THR A 93 -5.65 -3.78 4.17
CA THR A 93 -5.34 -5.14 3.71
C THR A 93 -4.17 -5.78 4.46
N GLY A 94 -3.45 -4.99 5.23
CA GLY A 94 -2.34 -5.43 6.08
C GLY A 94 -2.11 -4.46 7.23
N VAL A 95 -1.38 -4.92 8.24
CA VAL A 95 -0.99 -4.14 9.43
C VAL A 95 0.50 -4.32 9.65
N ILE A 96 1.24 -3.21 9.75
CA ILE A 96 2.66 -3.18 10.09
C ILE A 96 2.80 -2.61 11.50
N LEU A 97 3.41 -3.38 12.40
CA LEU A 97 3.62 -2.97 13.79
C LEU A 97 5.06 -2.50 14.01
N THR A 98 5.25 -1.40 14.72
CA THR A 98 6.58 -1.03 15.24
C THR A 98 6.99 -2.00 16.34
N ALA A 99 7.51 -3.15 15.95
CA ALA A 99 7.94 -4.19 16.89
C ALA A 99 9.06 -3.70 17.82
N LYS A 100 9.97 -2.88 17.31
CA LYS A 100 11.00 -2.15 18.05
C LYS A 100 11.24 -0.79 17.40
N HIS A 101 10.96 0.29 18.12
CA HIS A 101 11.25 1.67 17.69
C HIS A 101 12.67 2.10 18.12
N HIS A 102 13.07 3.35 17.89
CA HIS A 102 14.41 3.89 18.17
C HIS A 102 14.80 3.85 19.65
N ASP A 103 13.82 3.83 20.56
CA ASP A 103 14.07 3.65 22.00
C ASP A 103 14.64 2.28 22.37
N GLY A 104 14.57 1.31 21.45
CA GLY A 104 15.09 -0.03 21.63
C GLY A 104 14.12 -0.98 22.38
N PHE A 105 12.90 -0.53 22.74
CA PHE A 105 11.95 -1.38 23.45
C PHE A 105 11.33 -2.43 22.51
N CYS A 106 11.53 -3.71 22.88
CA CYS A 106 10.99 -4.83 22.13
C CYS A 106 9.57 -5.18 22.61
N LEU A 107 8.58 -5.10 21.72
CA LEU A 107 7.18 -5.50 22.00
C LEU A 107 6.97 -7.02 22.03
N TRP A 108 8.04 -7.79 22.06
CA TRP A 108 8.07 -9.25 22.25
C TRP A 108 9.11 -9.61 23.33
N PRO A 109 9.01 -10.81 23.93
CA PRO A 109 9.98 -11.25 24.93
C PRO A 109 11.32 -11.63 24.28
N SER A 110 12.09 -10.63 23.85
CA SER A 110 13.41 -10.81 23.26
C SER A 110 14.41 -11.38 24.24
N LYS A 111 15.28 -12.26 23.76
CA LYS A 111 16.44 -12.79 24.52
C LYS A 111 17.69 -11.93 24.34
N TYR A 112 17.67 -11.01 23.39
CA TYR A 112 18.82 -10.20 22.97
C TYR A 112 18.74 -8.75 23.45
N SER A 113 17.66 -8.38 24.16
CA SER A 113 17.53 -7.08 24.83
C SER A 113 16.99 -7.24 26.24
N SER A 114 17.50 -6.44 27.16
CA SER A 114 16.89 -6.27 28.49
C SER A 114 15.74 -5.25 28.49
N HIS A 115 15.65 -4.41 27.43
CA HIS A 115 14.59 -3.43 27.23
C HIS A 115 13.44 -4.03 26.44
N THR A 116 12.61 -4.82 27.11
CA THR A 116 11.60 -5.67 26.47
C THR A 116 10.34 -5.78 27.32
N ILE A 117 9.26 -6.08 26.67
CA ILE A 117 7.94 -6.31 27.27
C ILE A 117 7.97 -7.33 28.43
N ALA A 118 8.90 -8.29 28.41
CA ALA A 118 9.09 -9.25 29.51
C ALA A 118 9.54 -8.59 30.83
N LYS A 119 9.98 -7.33 30.80
CA LYS A 119 10.33 -6.54 31.97
C LYS A 119 9.21 -5.57 32.38
N SER A 120 8.14 -5.46 31.62
CA SER A 120 6.97 -4.67 31.97
C SER A 120 6.05 -5.44 32.90
N PRO A 121 5.23 -4.76 33.74
CA PRO A 121 4.22 -5.41 34.57
C PRO A 121 3.04 -5.95 33.76
N TRP A 122 2.92 -5.55 32.49
CA TRP A 122 1.82 -5.94 31.63
C TRP A 122 1.74 -7.47 31.54
N ARG A 123 0.55 -8.02 31.86
CA ARG A 123 0.31 -9.48 31.93
C ARG A 123 1.34 -10.26 32.76
N GLY A 124 1.92 -9.61 33.77
CA GLY A 124 2.93 -10.23 34.64
C GLY A 124 4.23 -10.56 33.89
N GLY A 125 4.61 -9.76 32.90
CA GLY A 125 5.81 -9.98 32.08
C GLY A 125 5.68 -11.10 31.06
N LYS A 126 4.48 -11.62 30.79
CA LYS A 126 4.20 -12.71 29.84
C LYS A 126 3.50 -12.23 28.55
N GLY A 127 3.34 -10.93 28.38
CA GLY A 127 2.72 -10.35 27.20
C GLY A 127 3.61 -10.49 25.96
N ASP A 128 2.99 -10.56 24.79
CA ASP A 128 3.64 -10.58 23.47
C ASP A 128 2.70 -9.96 22.45
N VAL A 129 2.92 -8.66 22.15
CA VAL A 129 2.05 -7.90 21.23
C VAL A 129 2.13 -8.45 19.82
N LEU A 130 3.33 -8.89 19.39
CA LEU A 130 3.53 -9.44 18.05
C LEU A 130 2.71 -10.73 17.88
N LYS A 131 2.74 -11.59 18.90
CA LYS A 131 1.99 -12.86 18.88
C LYS A 131 0.49 -12.60 18.75
N GLU A 132 -0.06 -11.71 19.57
CA GLU A 132 -1.49 -11.45 19.60
C GLU A 132 -1.95 -10.76 18.29
N LEU A 133 -1.15 -9.78 17.77
CA LEU A 133 -1.51 -9.11 16.54
C LEU A 133 -1.36 -10.02 15.32
N SER A 134 -0.30 -10.84 15.24
CA SER A 134 -0.11 -11.78 14.13
C SER A 134 -1.23 -12.84 14.07
N ASP A 135 -1.69 -13.31 15.22
CA ASP A 135 -2.82 -14.25 15.30
C ASP A 135 -4.12 -13.57 14.85
N ALA A 136 -4.41 -12.35 15.35
CA ALA A 136 -5.59 -11.59 14.97
C ALA A 136 -5.61 -11.26 13.46
N CYS A 137 -4.47 -10.86 12.88
CA CYS A 137 -4.36 -10.63 11.44
C CYS A 137 -4.67 -11.88 10.63
N ARG A 138 -4.14 -13.04 11.05
CA ARG A 138 -4.37 -14.33 10.39
C ARG A 138 -5.84 -14.74 10.44
N GLU A 139 -6.47 -14.61 11.62
CA GLU A 139 -7.90 -14.90 11.81
C GLU A 139 -8.79 -14.02 10.92
N ALA A 140 -8.42 -12.76 10.75
CA ALA A 140 -9.17 -11.81 9.95
C ALA A 140 -8.84 -11.85 8.45
N GLY A 141 -7.77 -12.54 8.03
CA GLY A 141 -7.30 -12.56 6.65
C GLY A 141 -6.56 -11.29 6.22
N LEU A 142 -6.00 -10.52 7.17
CA LEU A 142 -5.11 -9.40 6.89
C LEU A 142 -3.65 -9.85 6.86
N GLY A 143 -2.81 -9.14 6.09
CA GLY A 143 -1.36 -9.32 6.17
C GLY A 143 -0.82 -8.83 7.50
N PHE A 144 0.18 -9.54 8.07
CA PHE A 144 0.96 -9.07 9.21
C PHE A 144 2.35 -8.66 8.74
N GLY A 145 2.77 -7.45 9.03
CA GLY A 145 4.08 -6.88 8.77
C GLY A 145 4.73 -6.36 10.03
N VAL A 146 6.03 -6.17 9.98
CA VAL A 146 6.81 -5.70 11.12
C VAL A 146 7.78 -4.59 10.71
N TYR A 147 7.82 -3.55 11.52
CA TYR A 147 8.87 -2.55 11.51
C TYR A 147 9.88 -2.87 12.61
N LEU A 148 11.16 -2.92 12.28
CA LEU A 148 12.25 -3.00 13.23
C LEU A 148 13.25 -1.88 12.95
N SER A 149 13.36 -0.93 13.89
CA SER A 149 14.41 0.08 13.80
C SER A 149 15.78 -0.55 14.05
N PRO A 150 16.73 -0.42 13.12
CA PRO A 150 18.11 -0.78 13.41
C PRO A 150 18.79 0.21 14.36
N TRP A 151 18.28 1.46 14.44
CA TRP A 151 18.71 2.40 15.47
C TRP A 151 18.20 1.96 16.84
N ASP A 152 19.10 1.96 17.85
CA ASP A 152 18.79 1.51 19.19
C ASP A 152 19.47 2.42 20.22
N ARG A 153 18.64 3.18 20.94
CA ARG A 153 19.10 4.14 21.94
C ARG A 153 19.32 3.51 23.32
N ASN A 154 18.98 2.20 23.48
CA ASN A 154 19.11 1.48 24.73
C ASN A 154 20.26 0.48 24.72
N HIS A 155 20.46 -0.28 23.62
CA HIS A 155 21.33 -1.45 23.64
C HIS A 155 22.81 -1.06 23.84
N PRO A 156 23.53 -1.63 24.85
CA PRO A 156 24.89 -1.20 25.21
C PRO A 156 25.94 -1.44 24.13
N THR A 157 25.71 -2.41 23.22
CA THR A 157 26.65 -2.70 22.13
C THR A 157 26.37 -1.87 20.86
N TYR A 158 25.31 -1.03 20.84
CA TYR A 158 25.06 -0.14 19.70
C TYR A 158 26.28 0.75 19.41
N GLY A 159 26.58 0.96 18.15
CA GLY A 159 27.79 1.66 17.72
C GLY A 159 29.03 0.76 17.65
N THR A 160 28.86 -0.55 17.71
CA THR A 160 29.94 -1.57 17.53
C THR A 160 29.50 -2.67 16.57
N ASN A 161 30.48 -3.44 16.04
CA ASN A 161 30.18 -4.57 15.16
C ASN A 161 29.36 -5.69 15.83
N GLU A 162 29.44 -5.79 17.18
CA GLU A 162 28.64 -6.77 17.93
C GLU A 162 27.14 -6.51 17.79
N TYR A 163 26.72 -5.25 17.72
CA TYR A 163 25.31 -4.91 17.60
C TYR A 163 24.69 -5.45 16.30
N ASN A 164 25.43 -5.49 15.20
CA ASN A 164 24.88 -6.06 13.95
C ASN A 164 24.45 -7.51 14.15
N ARG A 165 25.20 -8.29 14.93
CA ARG A 165 24.82 -9.68 15.27
C ARG A 165 23.63 -9.71 16.26
N VAL A 166 23.57 -8.77 17.20
CA VAL A 166 22.42 -8.65 18.10
C VAL A 166 21.16 -8.36 17.29
N PHE A 167 21.23 -7.41 16.35
CA PHE A 167 20.09 -7.06 15.50
C PHE A 167 19.68 -8.20 14.55
N GLU A 168 20.64 -8.92 13.96
CA GLU A 168 20.38 -10.15 13.18
C GLU A 168 19.62 -11.19 14.03
N ASN A 169 20.06 -11.44 15.26
CA ASN A 169 19.38 -12.36 16.17
C ASN A 169 17.95 -11.88 16.52
N MET A 170 17.72 -10.57 16.70
CA MET A 170 16.38 -10.01 16.89
C MET A 170 15.51 -10.22 15.64
N LEU A 171 16.06 -10.06 14.44
CA LEU A 171 15.37 -10.40 13.19
C LEU A 171 15.00 -11.87 13.15
N GLU A 172 15.92 -12.79 13.51
CA GLU A 172 15.62 -14.23 13.55
C GLU A 172 14.49 -14.55 14.56
N GLU A 173 14.45 -13.88 15.72
CA GLU A 173 13.34 -14.04 16.66
C GLU A 173 12.00 -13.64 16.06
N VAL A 174 11.94 -12.44 15.46
CA VAL A 174 10.69 -11.89 14.93
C VAL A 174 10.25 -12.63 13.67
N LEU A 175 11.14 -12.89 12.74
CA LEU A 175 10.81 -13.50 11.47
C LEU A 175 10.54 -15.01 11.56
N GLY A 176 11.03 -15.66 12.62
CA GLY A 176 10.87 -17.10 12.83
C GLY A 176 9.67 -17.54 13.68
N ARG A 177 9.00 -16.62 14.41
CA ARG A 177 8.02 -17.00 15.45
C ARG A 177 6.58 -16.69 15.14
N TYR A 178 6.28 -15.69 14.31
CA TYR A 178 4.94 -15.11 14.20
C TYR A 178 4.21 -15.48 12.91
N GLY A 179 4.71 -16.47 12.18
CA GLY A 179 4.12 -16.97 10.94
C GLY A 179 4.50 -16.12 9.73
N PRO A 180 3.70 -16.15 8.66
CA PRO A 180 4.01 -15.41 7.43
C PRO A 180 3.97 -13.89 7.66
N ILE A 181 5.02 -13.20 7.20
CA ILE A 181 5.14 -11.76 7.21
C ILE A 181 5.06 -11.27 5.77
N PHE A 182 4.20 -10.27 5.48
CA PHE A 182 4.05 -9.75 4.12
C PHE A 182 5.03 -8.63 3.80
N GLU A 183 5.47 -7.88 4.84
CA GLU A 183 6.38 -6.76 4.72
C GLU A 183 7.27 -6.64 5.95
N VAL A 184 8.57 -6.44 5.72
CA VAL A 184 9.56 -6.07 6.75
C VAL A 184 10.03 -4.66 6.46
N TRP A 185 9.77 -3.77 7.40
CA TRP A 185 10.01 -2.34 7.28
C TRP A 185 11.24 -1.93 8.08
N PHE A 186 12.29 -1.49 7.40
CA PHE A 186 13.52 -0.98 7.99
C PHE A 186 13.55 0.55 7.90
N ASP A 187 13.66 1.19 9.07
CA ASP A 187 13.87 2.63 9.15
C ASP A 187 15.34 2.97 8.84
N GLY A 188 15.56 3.95 7.96
CA GLY A 188 16.89 4.42 7.60
C GLY A 188 17.52 5.36 8.64
N ALA A 189 16.77 5.74 9.67
CA ALA A 189 17.30 6.64 10.71
C ALA A 189 18.52 6.05 11.42
N ASN A 190 19.53 6.88 11.62
CA ASN A 190 20.79 6.51 12.25
C ASN A 190 21.28 7.63 13.15
N GLY A 191 20.99 7.52 14.43
CA GLY A 191 21.44 8.44 15.46
C GLY A 191 22.46 7.82 16.41
N GLU A 192 22.79 8.54 17.48
CA GLU A 192 23.67 8.06 18.52
C GLU A 192 22.95 7.06 19.45
N GLY A 193 23.68 6.05 19.89
CA GLY A 193 23.26 5.13 20.94
C GLY A 193 23.66 5.60 22.34
N PRO A 194 23.49 4.75 23.38
CA PRO A 194 23.77 5.11 24.76
C PRO A 194 25.25 5.44 25.05
N ASN A 195 26.15 5.01 24.17
CA ASN A 195 27.57 5.26 24.23
C ASN A 195 28.03 6.47 23.39
N GLY A 196 27.08 7.26 22.81
CA GLY A 196 27.38 8.42 21.97
C GLY A 196 27.91 8.06 20.57
N ARG A 197 27.79 6.81 20.15
CA ARG A 197 28.26 6.36 18.82
C ARG A 197 27.09 6.07 17.89
N ARG A 198 27.32 6.29 16.60
CA ARG A 198 26.43 5.82 15.54
C ARG A 198 26.81 4.42 15.09
N GLN A 199 25.85 3.65 14.63
CA GLN A 199 26.06 2.29 14.13
C GLN A 199 26.38 2.30 12.63
N ALA A 200 27.36 1.49 12.24
CA ALA A 200 27.49 1.08 10.84
C ALA A 200 26.64 -0.18 10.64
N TYR A 201 25.50 -0.05 9.93
CA TYR A 201 24.58 -1.15 9.73
C TYR A 201 25.10 -2.14 8.67
N ASP A 202 25.00 -3.44 8.97
CA ASP A 202 25.30 -4.52 8.02
C ASP A 202 24.05 -4.88 7.20
N TRP A 203 23.66 -3.95 6.32
CA TRP A 203 22.48 -4.13 5.46
C TRP A 203 22.48 -5.45 4.69
N PRO A 204 23.61 -5.92 4.08
CA PRO A 204 23.65 -7.21 3.40
C PRO A 204 23.19 -8.37 4.29
N VAL A 205 23.65 -8.43 5.55
CA VAL A 205 23.27 -9.47 6.50
C VAL A 205 21.79 -9.35 6.88
N PHE A 206 21.29 -8.13 7.16
CA PHE A 206 19.89 -7.92 7.53
C PHE A 206 18.94 -8.34 6.41
N LEU A 207 19.23 -7.92 5.18
CA LEU A 207 18.43 -8.27 4.00
C LEU A 207 18.46 -9.78 3.72
N ALA A 208 19.63 -10.40 3.80
CA ALA A 208 19.79 -11.85 3.61
C ALA A 208 19.01 -12.66 4.65
N THR A 209 18.98 -12.21 5.92
CA THR A 209 18.22 -12.83 6.99
C THR A 209 16.72 -12.78 6.71
N VAL A 210 16.19 -11.65 6.24
CA VAL A 210 14.78 -11.56 5.82
C VAL A 210 14.50 -12.52 4.66
N ARG A 211 15.31 -12.51 3.62
CA ARG A 211 15.13 -13.40 2.45
C ARG A 211 15.14 -14.88 2.82
N LYS A 212 16.02 -15.28 3.74
CA LYS A 212 16.09 -16.65 4.25
C LYS A 212 14.85 -17.08 5.01
N LEU A 213 14.33 -16.23 5.90
CA LEU A 213 13.26 -16.62 6.83
C LEU A 213 11.87 -16.30 6.29
N GLN A 214 11.73 -15.22 5.50
CA GLN A 214 10.47 -14.75 4.92
C GLN A 214 10.64 -14.45 3.42
N PRO A 215 10.87 -15.45 2.56
CA PRO A 215 11.22 -15.26 1.14
C PRO A 215 10.11 -14.60 0.32
N LYS A 216 8.87 -14.54 0.83
CA LYS A 216 7.73 -13.90 0.18
C LYS A 216 7.45 -12.50 0.69
N ALA A 217 8.10 -12.06 1.76
CA ALA A 217 7.96 -10.71 2.26
C ALA A 217 8.60 -9.70 1.29
N VAL A 218 7.98 -8.56 1.11
CA VAL A 218 8.67 -7.40 0.57
C VAL A 218 9.48 -6.72 1.68
N ILE A 219 10.62 -6.15 1.30
CA ILE A 219 11.48 -5.42 2.22
C ILE A 219 11.43 -3.94 1.85
N PHE A 220 10.96 -3.13 2.79
CA PHE A 220 11.02 -1.68 2.71
C PHE A 220 12.31 -1.17 3.35
N SER A 221 12.93 -0.20 2.72
CA SER A 221 13.80 0.80 3.31
C SER A 221 13.72 2.08 2.46
N ASP A 222 14.43 3.14 2.84
CA ASP A 222 14.41 4.40 2.08
C ASP A 222 14.64 4.19 0.58
N ALA A 223 15.50 3.25 0.20
CA ALA A 223 15.91 2.97 -1.17
C ALA A 223 15.66 1.52 -1.64
N GLY A 224 14.81 0.77 -0.96
CA GLY A 224 14.53 -0.63 -1.32
C GLY A 224 15.17 -1.64 -0.35
N PRO A 225 15.27 -2.91 -0.72
CA PRO A 225 15.42 -3.44 -2.09
C PRO A 225 14.13 -3.68 -2.86
N ASP A 226 12.96 -3.81 -2.20
CA ASP A 226 11.71 -4.14 -2.88
C ASP A 226 10.74 -2.97 -2.95
N VAL A 227 10.72 -2.15 -1.92
CA VAL A 227 9.84 -0.99 -1.74
C VAL A 227 10.69 0.16 -1.23
N ARG A 228 10.49 1.36 -1.78
CA ARG A 228 11.19 2.57 -1.36
C ARG A 228 10.25 3.58 -0.71
N TRP A 229 10.81 4.47 0.07
CA TRP A 229 10.09 5.62 0.61
C TRP A 229 9.82 6.69 -0.46
N VAL A 230 8.66 7.33 -0.37
CA VAL A 230 8.30 8.45 -1.25
C VAL A 230 9.05 9.75 -0.93
N GLY A 231 9.81 9.78 0.18
CA GLY A 231 10.63 10.91 0.56
C GLY A 231 9.95 11.96 1.44
N ASN A 232 8.76 11.69 1.95
CA ASN A 232 8.05 12.57 2.89
C ASN A 232 7.00 11.80 3.70
N GLU A 233 6.67 12.33 4.89
CA GLU A 233 5.68 11.77 5.82
C GLU A 233 4.30 12.46 5.70
N ARG A 234 3.98 13.04 4.55
CA ARG A 234 2.70 13.72 4.31
C ARG A 234 1.66 12.84 3.63
N GLY A 235 2.05 11.64 3.21
CA GLY A 235 1.21 10.75 2.40
C GLY A 235 0.97 11.29 0.99
N GLU A 236 1.92 12.03 0.43
CA GLU A 236 1.76 12.69 -0.87
C GLU A 236 2.90 12.30 -1.81
N ALA A 237 2.56 11.62 -2.89
CA ALA A 237 3.48 11.31 -3.98
C ALA A 237 3.59 12.48 -4.98
N PRO A 238 4.71 12.63 -5.69
CA PRO A 238 4.87 13.54 -6.82
C PRO A 238 3.83 13.29 -7.92
N LEU A 239 3.75 14.21 -8.87
CA LEU A 239 2.86 14.04 -10.03
C LEU A 239 3.39 12.99 -11.02
N THR A 240 4.69 12.80 -11.08
CA THR A 240 5.36 11.74 -11.85
C THR A 240 5.92 10.72 -10.88
N VAL A 241 5.50 9.46 -10.98
CA VAL A 241 6.02 8.36 -10.15
C VAL A 241 6.28 7.13 -11.01
N TRP A 242 7.55 6.77 -11.14
CA TRP A 242 7.99 5.52 -11.73
C TRP A 242 8.14 4.47 -10.63
N SER A 243 7.75 3.25 -10.90
CA SER A 243 8.02 2.11 -10.00
C SER A 243 9.45 1.58 -10.16
N THR A 244 10.28 2.23 -10.96
CA THR A 244 11.65 1.83 -11.27
C THR A 244 12.67 2.81 -10.71
N ILE A 245 13.84 2.31 -10.30
CA ILE A 245 15.04 3.08 -9.91
C ILE A 245 16.31 2.30 -10.29
N ASP A 246 17.45 2.97 -10.25
CA ASP A 246 18.79 2.32 -10.28
C ASP A 246 19.22 2.06 -8.83
N ARG A 247 18.72 0.97 -8.24
CA ARG A 247 18.88 0.65 -6.81
C ARG A 247 20.33 0.69 -6.33
N HIS A 248 21.28 0.30 -7.16
CA HIS A 248 22.71 0.29 -6.82
C HIS A 248 23.29 1.69 -6.52
N ARG A 249 22.58 2.78 -6.89
CA ARG A 249 22.98 4.16 -6.59
C ARG A 249 22.63 4.59 -5.16
N TYR A 250 21.83 3.81 -4.45
CA TYR A 250 21.27 4.17 -3.15
C TYR A 250 21.55 3.10 -2.12
N THR A 251 21.70 3.54 -0.87
CA THR A 251 21.74 2.67 0.32
C THR A 251 20.72 3.18 1.33
N PRO A 252 20.15 2.32 2.20
CA PRO A 252 19.26 2.78 3.27
C PRO A 252 19.94 3.86 4.11
N GLY A 253 19.19 4.93 4.46
CA GLY A 253 19.73 6.13 5.10
C GLY A 253 20.36 7.14 4.15
N THR A 254 20.29 6.93 2.83
CA THR A 254 20.71 7.95 1.84
C THR A 254 19.84 9.21 1.99
N PRO A 255 20.44 10.43 1.97
CA PRO A 255 19.65 11.65 1.97
C PRO A 255 18.63 11.63 0.83
N LEU A 256 17.40 11.97 1.17
CA LEU A 256 16.28 11.95 0.24
C LEU A 256 16.48 12.96 -0.85
N SER A 257 16.24 12.53 -2.08
CA SER A 257 16.21 13.39 -3.26
C SER A 257 14.84 13.28 -3.94
N ASP A 258 14.49 14.26 -4.73
CA ASP A 258 13.28 14.21 -5.57
C ASP A 258 13.29 12.97 -6.48
N GLU A 259 14.50 12.51 -6.87
CA GLU A 259 14.70 11.30 -7.67
C GLU A 259 14.16 10.04 -6.98
N LEU A 260 14.36 9.85 -5.67
CA LEU A 260 13.76 8.72 -4.94
C LEU A 260 12.23 8.84 -4.89
N GLY A 261 11.69 10.04 -4.70
CA GLY A 261 10.26 10.27 -4.71
C GLY A 261 9.62 9.96 -6.07
N GLU A 262 10.19 10.48 -7.14
CA GLU A 262 9.68 10.29 -8.50
C GLU A 262 10.04 8.91 -9.09
N GLY A 263 11.14 8.31 -8.66
CA GLY A 263 11.74 7.16 -9.33
C GLY A 263 12.40 7.54 -10.65
N THR A 264 12.83 6.54 -11.41
CA THR A 264 13.64 6.74 -12.62
C THR A 264 12.96 6.13 -13.84
N ARG A 265 12.69 6.91 -14.89
CA ARG A 265 12.01 6.44 -16.11
C ARG A 265 12.64 5.20 -16.74
N PHE A 266 13.96 5.09 -16.71
CA PHE A 266 14.74 3.99 -17.27
C PHE A 266 15.54 3.25 -16.20
N GLY A 267 15.04 3.25 -14.94
CA GLY A 267 15.67 2.50 -13.86
C GLY A 267 15.67 1.00 -14.12
N GLU A 268 16.71 0.32 -13.67
CA GLU A 268 16.94 -1.11 -13.94
C GLU A 268 16.20 -2.03 -12.98
N ASP A 269 15.79 -1.52 -11.81
CA ASP A 269 15.13 -2.31 -10.75
C ASP A 269 13.68 -1.86 -10.56
N TRP A 270 12.76 -2.82 -10.35
CA TRP A 270 11.39 -2.53 -9.92
C TRP A 270 11.36 -2.32 -8.41
N VAL A 271 11.18 -1.08 -7.97
CA VAL A 271 11.12 -0.68 -6.56
C VAL A 271 10.03 0.39 -6.40
N PRO A 272 8.75 -0.01 -6.29
CA PRO A 272 7.64 0.92 -6.14
C PRO A 272 7.74 1.72 -4.84
N ALA A 273 7.12 2.91 -4.81
CA ALA A 273 7.14 3.79 -3.67
C ALA A 273 5.98 3.51 -2.71
N GLU A 274 6.25 3.70 -1.42
CA GLU A 274 5.27 3.76 -0.35
C GLU A 274 5.19 5.16 0.24
N CYS A 275 3.95 5.62 0.50
CA CYS A 275 3.65 6.87 1.16
C CYS A 275 3.19 6.58 2.58
N ASP A 276 3.97 6.95 3.55
CA ASP A 276 3.60 6.89 4.96
C ASP A 276 3.08 8.23 5.47
N VAL A 277 2.15 8.17 6.40
CA VAL A 277 1.58 9.35 7.06
C VAL A 277 0.83 8.93 8.33
N SER A 278 0.90 9.74 9.38
CA SER A 278 0.06 9.50 10.56
C SER A 278 -1.31 10.13 10.41
N ILE A 279 -2.35 9.47 10.95
CA ILE A 279 -3.72 10.02 11.07
C ILE A 279 -3.74 11.23 12.02
N ARG A 280 -2.76 11.32 12.92
CA ARG A 280 -2.55 12.38 13.93
C ARG A 280 -1.35 13.26 13.55
N PRO A 281 -1.07 14.36 14.27
CA PRO A 281 0.16 15.13 14.11
C PRO A 281 1.42 14.30 14.40
N GLY A 282 1.43 13.51 15.50
CA GLY A 282 2.53 12.62 15.89
C GLY A 282 2.34 11.19 15.44
N TRP A 283 3.42 10.39 15.57
CA TRP A 283 3.40 8.96 15.26
C TRP A 283 2.83 8.13 16.42
N PHE A 284 3.12 8.50 17.67
CA PHE A 284 2.55 7.88 18.86
C PHE A 284 1.33 8.64 19.36
N TYR A 285 0.40 7.93 20.01
CA TYR A 285 -0.80 8.53 20.56
C TYR A 285 -0.51 9.58 21.63
N ARG A 286 -1.18 10.73 21.50
CA ARG A 286 -1.28 11.75 22.54
C ARG A 286 -2.73 12.24 22.65
N GLN A 287 -3.27 12.25 23.87
CA GLN A 287 -4.65 12.71 24.09
C GLN A 287 -4.87 14.17 23.67
N SER A 288 -3.84 15.01 23.78
CA SER A 288 -3.90 16.42 23.33
C SER A 288 -4.11 16.58 21.82
N GLU A 289 -3.94 15.51 21.03
CA GLU A 289 -4.11 15.49 19.59
C GLU A 289 -5.48 14.94 19.15
N ASP A 290 -6.38 14.56 20.07
CA ASP A 290 -7.69 13.98 19.75
C ASP A 290 -8.56 14.89 18.88
N THR A 291 -8.41 16.22 18.99
CA THR A 291 -9.11 17.21 18.16
C THR A 291 -8.38 17.53 16.84
N GLN A 292 -7.21 16.92 16.60
CA GLN A 292 -6.36 17.17 15.44
C GLN A 292 -6.27 15.96 14.49
N VAL A 293 -7.09 14.93 14.73
CA VAL A 293 -7.20 13.76 13.83
C VAL A 293 -7.63 14.23 12.45
N LYS A 294 -6.95 13.71 11.41
CA LYS A 294 -7.25 14.05 10.02
C LYS A 294 -8.68 13.69 9.66
N SER A 295 -9.42 14.66 9.10
CA SER A 295 -10.81 14.46 8.69
C SER A 295 -10.94 13.40 7.58
N PRO A 296 -12.10 12.74 7.42
CA PRO A 296 -12.38 11.83 6.32
C PRO A 296 -12.07 12.40 4.93
N ALA A 297 -12.37 13.69 4.73
CA ALA A 297 -12.06 14.38 3.46
C ALA A 297 -10.54 14.52 3.24
N ARG A 298 -9.76 14.81 4.30
CA ARG A 298 -8.30 14.86 4.20
C ARG A 298 -7.71 13.48 3.94
N LEU A 299 -8.24 12.43 4.56
CA LEU A 299 -7.80 11.06 4.32
C LEU A 299 -8.10 10.61 2.87
N LEU A 300 -9.26 10.99 2.31
CA LEU A 300 -9.58 10.75 0.91
C LEU A 300 -8.60 11.49 -0.03
N GLU A 301 -8.28 12.74 0.28
CA GLU A 301 -7.28 13.52 -0.48
C GLU A 301 -5.89 12.85 -0.45
N ILE A 302 -5.46 12.34 0.72
CA ILE A 302 -4.22 11.60 0.88
C ILE A 302 -4.25 10.33 0.02
N TYR A 303 -5.35 9.56 0.04
CA TYR A 303 -5.50 8.38 -0.83
C TYR A 303 -5.37 8.74 -2.32
N GLU A 304 -6.01 9.83 -2.77
CA GLU A 304 -5.90 10.31 -4.15
C GLU A 304 -4.47 10.77 -4.50
N LYS A 305 -3.72 11.30 -3.52
CA LYS A 305 -2.35 11.78 -3.72
C LYS A 305 -1.25 10.74 -3.50
N SER A 306 -1.58 9.58 -2.93
CA SER A 306 -0.68 8.43 -2.76
C SER A 306 -1.05 7.31 -3.73
N VAL A 307 -2.11 6.55 -3.44
CA VAL A 307 -2.58 5.44 -4.29
C VAL A 307 -2.96 5.94 -5.67
N GLY A 308 -3.63 7.10 -5.75
CA GLY A 308 -3.97 7.74 -7.02
C GLY A 308 -2.77 8.31 -7.78
N ARG A 309 -1.54 8.12 -7.31
CA ARG A 309 -0.28 8.50 -7.96
C ARG A 309 0.75 7.37 -7.95
N ASN A 310 0.27 6.13 -8.14
CA ASN A 310 1.12 4.94 -8.30
C ASN A 310 1.93 4.53 -7.05
N CYS A 311 1.52 4.93 -5.85
CA CYS A 311 2.12 4.48 -4.59
C CYS A 311 1.16 3.57 -3.82
N THR A 312 1.63 2.91 -2.76
CA THR A 312 0.77 2.40 -1.69
C THR A 312 0.65 3.43 -0.59
N LEU A 313 -0.40 3.36 0.21
CA LEU A 313 -0.59 4.19 1.38
C LEU A 313 -0.41 3.38 2.66
N LEU A 314 0.55 3.78 3.48
CA LEU A 314 0.78 3.29 4.83
C LEU A 314 0.27 4.35 5.82
N LEU A 315 -0.95 4.16 6.34
CA LEU A 315 -1.57 5.11 7.26
C LEU A 315 -1.36 4.67 8.70
N ASN A 316 -0.62 5.47 9.47
CA ASN A 316 -0.41 5.22 10.88
C ASN A 316 -1.63 5.58 11.72
N VAL A 317 -2.06 4.64 12.55
CA VAL A 317 -3.17 4.78 13.50
C VAL A 317 -2.69 4.26 14.86
N PRO A 318 -2.18 5.14 15.72
CA PRO A 318 -1.57 4.73 16.97
C PRO A 318 -2.63 4.41 18.03
N PRO A 319 -2.54 3.25 18.71
CA PRO A 319 -3.39 2.93 19.85
C PRO A 319 -3.14 3.84 21.05
N ASP A 320 -4.15 4.08 21.84
CA ASP A 320 -4.09 4.86 23.06
C ASP A 320 -3.45 4.08 24.24
N ARG A 321 -3.35 4.71 25.41
CA ARG A 321 -2.73 4.10 26.60
C ARG A 321 -3.48 2.87 27.14
N ARG A 322 -4.75 2.70 26.78
CA ARG A 322 -5.50 1.47 27.12
C ARG A 322 -5.06 0.31 26.24
N GLY A 323 -4.48 0.60 25.05
CA GLY A 323 -4.16 -0.39 24.02
C GLY A 323 -5.29 -0.62 23.03
N LEU A 324 -6.17 0.38 22.85
CA LEU A 324 -7.29 0.38 21.90
C LEU A 324 -7.13 1.49 20.87
N VAL A 325 -7.76 1.36 19.70
CA VAL A 325 -7.85 2.49 18.76
C VAL A 325 -8.75 3.58 19.36
N ALA A 326 -8.26 4.81 19.41
CA ALA A 326 -8.98 5.91 20.01
C ALA A 326 -10.28 6.25 19.25
N SER A 327 -11.35 6.64 19.97
CA SER A 327 -12.65 6.91 19.35
C SER A 327 -12.61 7.95 18.23
N PRO A 328 -11.83 9.06 18.29
CA PRO A 328 -11.71 10.00 17.17
C PRO A 328 -11.12 9.36 15.91
N ASP A 329 -10.14 8.45 16.09
CA ASP A 329 -9.51 7.74 14.97
C ASP A 329 -10.48 6.74 14.33
N LEU A 330 -11.24 5.98 15.14
CA LEU A 330 -12.30 5.11 14.66
C LEU A 330 -13.35 5.87 13.84
N ALA A 331 -13.78 7.04 14.31
CA ALA A 331 -14.74 7.89 13.60
C ALA A 331 -14.15 8.40 12.27
N ALA A 332 -12.88 8.82 12.25
CA ALA A 332 -12.21 9.27 11.04
C ALA A 332 -12.05 8.13 10.02
N LEU A 333 -11.66 6.92 10.46
CA LEU A 333 -11.53 5.73 9.62
C LEU A 333 -12.89 5.30 9.01
N ALA A 334 -13.96 5.28 9.80
CA ALA A 334 -15.30 4.95 9.32
C ALA A 334 -15.78 5.97 8.28
N GLY A 335 -15.57 7.26 8.55
CA GLY A 335 -15.87 8.33 7.60
C GLY A 335 -15.03 8.24 6.32
N PHE A 336 -13.74 7.90 6.43
CA PHE A 336 -12.85 7.68 5.28
C PHE A 336 -13.35 6.53 4.39
N ARG A 337 -13.73 5.40 4.99
CA ARG A 337 -14.31 4.27 4.24
C ARG A 337 -15.59 4.65 3.53
N THR A 338 -16.45 5.41 4.21
CA THR A 338 -17.69 5.93 3.61
C THR A 338 -17.39 6.84 2.42
N ALA A 339 -16.42 7.75 2.55
CA ALA A 339 -16.00 8.65 1.48
C ALA A 339 -15.40 7.90 0.28
N LEU A 340 -14.53 6.88 0.52
CA LEU A 340 -13.99 6.02 -0.52
C LEU A 340 -15.08 5.27 -1.28
N ASN A 341 -16.04 4.69 -0.57
CA ASN A 341 -17.15 3.96 -1.19
C ASN A 341 -18.05 4.89 -2.01
N ALA A 342 -18.34 6.08 -1.49
CA ALA A 342 -19.14 7.08 -2.19
C ALA A 342 -18.47 7.58 -3.47
N ALA A 343 -17.14 7.77 -3.43
CA ALA A 343 -16.37 8.26 -4.57
C ALA A 343 -16.11 7.14 -5.62
N TYR A 344 -15.65 5.96 -5.18
CA TYR A 344 -15.08 4.93 -6.06
C TYR A 344 -15.83 3.59 -6.02
N GLY A 345 -16.89 3.45 -5.24
CA GLY A 345 -17.66 2.20 -5.14
C GLY A 345 -18.48 1.87 -6.40
N THR A 346 -18.72 2.85 -7.27
CA THR A 346 -19.45 2.67 -8.53
C THR A 346 -18.61 3.21 -9.68
N ASP A 347 -18.34 2.38 -10.68
CA ASP A 347 -17.71 2.82 -11.91
C ASP A 347 -18.76 3.42 -12.86
N LEU A 348 -18.67 4.71 -13.08
CA LEU A 348 -19.60 5.44 -13.96
C LEU A 348 -19.36 5.17 -15.45
N ALA A 349 -18.24 4.53 -15.82
CA ALA A 349 -17.98 4.06 -17.19
C ALA A 349 -18.60 2.68 -17.46
N ALA A 350 -19.25 2.05 -16.48
CA ALA A 350 -19.87 0.75 -16.65
C ALA A 350 -20.90 0.74 -17.81
N GLY A 351 -20.83 -0.29 -18.66
CA GLY A 351 -21.70 -0.41 -19.83
C GLY A 351 -21.25 0.39 -21.06
N ALA A 352 -20.13 1.11 -21.00
CA ALA A 352 -19.54 1.74 -22.17
C ALA A 352 -19.09 0.69 -23.22
N THR A 353 -19.10 1.08 -24.48
CA THR A 353 -18.35 0.38 -25.53
C THR A 353 -17.01 1.06 -25.75
N VAL A 354 -16.00 0.30 -26.16
CA VAL A 354 -14.65 0.84 -26.36
C VAL A 354 -14.13 0.50 -27.75
N THR A 355 -13.47 1.48 -28.38
CA THR A 355 -12.72 1.32 -29.62
C THR A 355 -11.30 1.83 -29.41
N ALA A 356 -10.35 1.30 -30.17
CA ALA A 356 -8.95 1.67 -30.11
C ALA A 356 -8.42 2.04 -31.50
N SER A 357 -7.33 2.80 -31.56
CA SER A 357 -6.60 3.08 -32.81
C SER A 357 -6.06 1.81 -33.46
N SER A 358 -5.60 0.86 -32.65
CA SER A 358 -5.27 -0.53 -33.00
C SER A 358 -5.33 -1.39 -31.75
N SER A 359 -5.37 -2.71 -31.90
CA SER A 359 -5.37 -3.65 -30.77
C SER A 359 -4.72 -4.96 -31.20
N ARG A 360 -3.78 -5.43 -30.39
CA ARG A 360 -3.29 -6.81 -30.52
C ARG A 360 -4.44 -7.80 -30.34
N SER A 361 -4.40 -8.90 -31.04
CA SER A 361 -5.45 -9.93 -30.96
C SER A 361 -5.58 -10.58 -29.57
N ASP A 362 -4.46 -10.64 -28.81
CA ASP A 362 -4.36 -11.16 -27.44
C ASP A 362 -4.56 -10.09 -26.36
N ALA A 363 -4.68 -8.80 -26.74
CA ALA A 363 -4.85 -7.67 -25.83
C ALA A 363 -5.92 -6.68 -26.37
N PRO A 364 -7.19 -7.09 -26.42
CA PRO A 364 -8.27 -6.32 -27.03
C PRO A 364 -8.67 -5.08 -26.24
N ALA A 365 -9.21 -4.07 -26.92
CA ALA A 365 -9.65 -2.82 -26.28
C ALA A 365 -10.67 -3.05 -25.15
N SER A 366 -11.52 -4.08 -25.24
CA SER A 366 -12.52 -4.41 -24.22
C SER A 366 -11.94 -4.76 -22.85
N ALA A 367 -10.66 -5.15 -22.76
CA ALA A 367 -9.99 -5.47 -21.50
C ALA A 367 -9.97 -4.29 -20.52
N VAL A 368 -9.99 -3.03 -20.99
CA VAL A 368 -9.98 -1.86 -20.11
C VAL A 368 -11.27 -1.63 -19.31
N LEU A 369 -12.33 -2.37 -19.62
CA LEU A 369 -13.64 -2.30 -18.97
C LEU A 369 -13.96 -3.51 -18.11
N ASP A 370 -13.10 -4.53 -18.09
CA ASP A 370 -13.30 -5.67 -17.21
C ASP A 370 -12.79 -5.37 -15.79
N ALA A 371 -13.11 -6.25 -14.83
CA ALA A 371 -12.70 -6.08 -13.44
C ALA A 371 -11.29 -6.65 -13.14
N SER A 372 -10.62 -7.24 -14.15
CA SER A 372 -9.33 -7.91 -13.99
C SER A 372 -8.17 -6.93 -14.20
N LEU A 373 -7.19 -6.97 -13.33
CA LEU A 373 -5.91 -6.28 -13.54
C LEU A 373 -4.84 -7.20 -14.18
N ASP A 374 -5.24 -8.44 -14.56
CA ASP A 374 -4.39 -9.39 -15.26
C ASP A 374 -4.59 -9.36 -16.77
N THR A 375 -5.64 -8.67 -17.22
CA THR A 375 -5.92 -8.38 -18.62
C THR A 375 -5.60 -6.93 -18.92
N SER A 376 -5.21 -6.64 -20.16
CA SER A 376 -4.93 -5.26 -20.58
C SER A 376 -5.10 -5.11 -22.08
N TRP A 377 -5.41 -3.90 -22.52
CA TRP A 377 -5.29 -3.52 -23.91
C TRP A 377 -3.87 -3.13 -24.24
N SER A 378 -3.42 -3.52 -25.43
CA SER A 378 -2.18 -3.03 -26.03
C SER A 378 -2.38 -2.76 -27.53
N PRO A 379 -1.85 -1.66 -28.08
CA PRO A 379 -1.83 -1.44 -29.54
C PRO A 379 -0.89 -2.42 -30.24
N ASP A 380 -0.99 -2.56 -31.55
CA ASP A 380 -0.17 -3.47 -32.35
C ASP A 380 1.33 -3.07 -32.33
N LEU A 381 1.62 -1.77 -32.25
CA LEU A 381 2.97 -1.21 -32.30
C LEU A 381 3.16 -0.17 -31.19
N PRO A 382 4.41 0.02 -30.70
CA PRO A 382 4.76 1.14 -29.85
C PRO A 382 4.46 2.48 -30.52
N GLY A 383 4.17 3.51 -29.71
CA GLY A 383 3.95 4.88 -30.19
C GLY A 383 2.59 5.44 -29.73
N PRO A 384 2.21 6.60 -30.26
CA PRO A 384 0.93 7.23 -29.90
C PRO A 384 -0.25 6.33 -30.21
N ALA A 385 -1.14 6.15 -29.22
CA ALA A 385 -2.29 5.25 -29.37
C ALA A 385 -3.50 5.80 -28.60
N THR A 386 -4.71 5.46 -29.03
CA THR A 386 -5.94 5.98 -28.45
C THR A 386 -6.92 4.88 -28.08
N LEU A 387 -7.65 5.10 -26.97
CA LEU A 387 -8.83 4.38 -26.55
C LEU A 387 -9.99 5.35 -26.46
N THR A 388 -11.12 5.03 -27.09
CA THR A 388 -12.34 5.85 -27.01
C THR A 388 -13.46 5.03 -26.41
N LEU A 389 -13.99 5.49 -25.28
CA LEU A 389 -15.17 4.96 -24.62
C LEU A 389 -16.40 5.72 -25.09
N GLN A 390 -17.45 5.01 -25.50
CA GLN A 390 -18.76 5.57 -25.81
C GLN A 390 -19.74 5.11 -24.73
N PHE A 391 -20.36 6.06 -24.03
CA PHE A 391 -21.33 5.77 -22.97
C PHE A 391 -22.73 5.54 -23.55
N PRO A 392 -23.55 4.66 -22.93
CA PRO A 392 -24.95 4.46 -23.35
C PRO A 392 -25.79 5.74 -23.20
N SER A 393 -25.47 6.57 -22.23
CA SER A 393 -26.06 7.88 -21.99
C SER A 393 -25.00 8.84 -21.43
N ALA A 394 -25.28 10.13 -21.43
CA ALA A 394 -24.33 11.12 -20.90
C ALA A 394 -24.04 10.88 -19.41
N VAL A 395 -22.75 10.77 -19.05
CA VAL A 395 -22.23 10.53 -17.70
C VAL A 395 -21.67 11.82 -17.14
N THR A 396 -21.90 12.07 -15.84
CA THR A 396 -21.32 13.22 -15.12
C THR A 396 -20.29 12.72 -14.12
N PHE A 397 -19.04 13.14 -14.28
CA PHE A 397 -17.89 12.72 -13.47
C PHE A 397 -16.98 13.90 -13.13
N ASP A 398 -16.12 13.73 -12.12
CA ASP A 398 -15.05 14.65 -11.74
C ASP A 398 -13.71 13.92 -11.45
N ARG A 399 -13.67 12.60 -11.68
CA ARG A 399 -12.45 11.77 -11.59
C ARG A 399 -12.36 10.82 -12.74
N VAL A 400 -11.16 10.70 -13.30
CA VAL A 400 -10.78 9.62 -14.22
C VAL A 400 -9.77 8.72 -13.52
N VAL A 401 -10.01 7.42 -13.50
CA VAL A 401 -9.13 6.42 -12.91
C VAL A 401 -8.53 5.58 -14.03
N LEU A 402 -7.21 5.55 -14.10
CA LEU A 402 -6.44 4.78 -15.08
C LEU A 402 -5.54 3.79 -14.35
N GLN A 403 -5.35 2.58 -14.92
CA GLN A 403 -4.41 1.58 -14.42
C GLN A 403 -3.68 0.92 -15.58
N GLU A 404 -2.35 0.77 -15.45
CA GLU A 404 -1.56 -0.07 -16.35
C GLU A 404 -1.57 -1.52 -15.88
N GLY A 405 -1.36 -2.44 -16.81
CA GLY A 405 -1.06 -3.84 -16.53
C GLY A 405 0.37 -4.00 -16.03
N ILE A 406 0.64 -3.54 -14.79
CA ILE A 406 1.99 -3.43 -14.23
C ILE A 406 2.75 -4.76 -14.11
N ALA A 407 2.06 -5.90 -14.19
CA ALA A 407 2.72 -7.21 -14.34
C ALA A 407 3.63 -7.29 -15.58
N LEU A 408 3.39 -6.41 -16.56
CA LEU A 408 4.18 -6.25 -17.78
C LEU A 408 5.18 -5.09 -17.70
N GLY A 409 5.31 -4.45 -16.54
CA GLY A 409 6.11 -3.24 -16.34
C GLY A 409 5.30 -1.95 -16.51
N GLN A 410 5.82 -0.84 -15.98
CA GLN A 410 5.25 0.50 -16.14
C GLN A 410 5.80 1.15 -17.42
N ARG A 411 4.93 1.65 -18.28
CA ARG A 411 5.33 2.04 -19.64
C ARG A 411 4.90 3.44 -20.06
N VAL A 412 3.74 3.91 -19.61
CA VAL A 412 3.22 5.21 -20.02
C VAL A 412 4.03 6.34 -19.41
N SER A 413 4.50 7.27 -20.26
CA SER A 413 5.30 8.43 -19.84
C SER A 413 4.67 9.79 -20.18
N ALA A 414 3.67 9.82 -21.08
CA ALA A 414 2.84 10.99 -21.31
C ALA A 414 1.48 10.58 -21.87
N PHE A 415 0.42 11.18 -21.34
CA PHE A 415 -0.94 10.95 -21.82
C PHE A 415 -1.83 12.17 -21.58
N PHE A 416 -3.00 12.17 -22.25
CA PHE A 416 -4.06 13.12 -21.97
C PHE A 416 -5.43 12.47 -22.16
N VAL A 417 -6.43 13.05 -21.49
CA VAL A 417 -7.82 12.60 -21.53
C VAL A 417 -8.69 13.71 -22.07
N GLU A 418 -9.58 13.38 -23.01
CA GLU A 418 -10.57 14.27 -23.57
C GLU A 418 -11.97 13.70 -23.34
N ALA A 419 -12.93 14.57 -23.10
CA ALA A 419 -14.33 14.23 -22.94
C ALA A 419 -15.17 14.88 -24.05
N ARG A 420 -16.13 14.17 -24.63
CA ARG A 420 -17.05 14.71 -25.63
C ARG A 420 -18.28 15.31 -24.94
N THR A 421 -18.25 16.62 -24.81
CA THR A 421 -19.35 17.43 -24.26
C THR A 421 -20.30 17.91 -25.38
N VAL A 422 -21.26 18.74 -25.04
CA VAL A 422 -22.11 19.42 -26.04
C VAL A 422 -21.33 20.41 -26.92
N GLU A 423 -20.17 20.87 -26.44
CA GLU A 423 -19.28 21.78 -27.16
C GLU A 423 -18.24 21.05 -28.02
N GLY A 424 -18.27 19.72 -28.05
CA GLY A 424 -17.31 18.89 -28.74
C GLY A 424 -16.28 18.25 -27.81
N TRP A 425 -15.10 17.85 -28.35
CA TRP A 425 -14.02 17.27 -27.58
C TRP A 425 -13.28 18.34 -26.77
N GLN A 426 -13.25 18.17 -25.44
CA GLN A 426 -12.59 19.05 -24.49
C GLN A 426 -11.51 18.26 -23.73
N ARG A 427 -10.29 18.80 -23.62
CA ARG A 427 -9.26 18.18 -22.77
C ARG A 427 -9.59 18.41 -21.30
N VAL A 428 -9.76 17.33 -20.57
CA VAL A 428 -10.16 17.36 -19.15
C VAL A 428 -9.02 16.99 -18.19
N ALA A 429 -8.01 16.26 -18.67
CA ALA A 429 -6.84 15.93 -17.87
C ALA A 429 -5.59 15.67 -18.74
N THR A 430 -4.42 15.83 -18.12
CA THR A 430 -3.10 15.44 -18.67
C THR A 430 -2.30 14.77 -17.56
N GLY A 431 -1.35 13.91 -17.94
CA GLY A 431 -0.45 13.28 -16.98
C GLY A 431 0.80 12.72 -17.65
N THR A 432 1.77 12.36 -16.80
CA THR A 432 3.03 11.74 -17.21
C THR A 432 2.96 10.22 -17.06
N THR A 433 2.80 9.72 -15.84
CA THR A 433 2.79 8.29 -15.51
C THR A 433 1.40 7.82 -15.09
N ILE A 434 1.07 6.58 -15.39
CA ILE A 434 -0.13 5.89 -14.90
C ILE A 434 0.26 4.91 -13.78
N GLY A 435 1.01 3.86 -14.10
CA GLY A 435 1.42 2.81 -13.18
C GLY A 435 0.26 1.98 -12.65
N HIS A 436 0.38 1.48 -11.41
CA HIS A 436 -0.66 0.66 -10.79
C HIS A 436 -2.01 1.37 -10.76
N LYS A 437 -2.04 2.64 -10.35
CA LYS A 437 -3.28 3.46 -10.34
C LYS A 437 -2.96 4.95 -10.48
N ARG A 438 -3.71 5.60 -11.36
CA ARG A 438 -3.71 7.04 -11.53
C ARG A 438 -5.11 7.57 -11.38
N ILE A 439 -5.35 8.43 -10.38
CA ILE A 439 -6.59 9.15 -10.18
C ILE A 439 -6.37 10.60 -10.63
N LEU A 440 -7.15 11.04 -11.60
CA LEU A 440 -7.04 12.38 -12.18
C LEU A 440 -8.28 13.18 -11.79
N PRO A 441 -8.15 14.22 -10.97
CA PRO A 441 -9.23 15.19 -10.81
C PRO A 441 -9.47 15.93 -12.12
N THR A 442 -10.73 16.12 -12.45
CA THR A 442 -11.18 16.90 -13.60
C THR A 442 -12.19 17.98 -13.16
N PRO A 443 -12.45 19.02 -13.95
CA PRO A 443 -13.67 19.79 -13.80
C PRO A 443 -14.89 18.87 -13.80
N LEU A 444 -15.97 19.23 -13.10
CA LEU A 444 -17.22 18.48 -13.18
C LEU A 444 -17.71 18.47 -14.62
N THR A 445 -17.63 17.31 -15.28
CA THR A 445 -17.83 17.17 -16.71
C THR A 445 -19.00 16.24 -16.99
N LYS A 446 -19.93 16.68 -17.88
CA LYS A 446 -20.98 15.82 -18.46
C LYS A 446 -20.62 15.50 -19.90
N ALA A 447 -20.42 14.22 -20.19
CA ALA A 447 -19.94 13.76 -21.50
C ALA A 447 -20.65 12.52 -22.00
N THR A 448 -20.69 12.34 -23.31
CA THR A 448 -21.19 11.12 -23.99
C THR A 448 -20.07 10.15 -24.35
N SER A 449 -18.82 10.62 -24.38
CA SER A 449 -17.65 9.81 -24.68
C SER A 449 -16.42 10.30 -23.94
N LEU A 450 -15.47 9.40 -23.69
CA LEU A 450 -14.14 9.72 -23.16
C LEU A 450 -13.08 9.19 -24.12
N ARG A 451 -11.99 9.91 -24.34
CA ARG A 451 -10.83 9.46 -25.12
C ARG A 451 -9.56 9.59 -24.29
N LEU A 452 -8.88 8.47 -24.07
CA LEU A 452 -7.51 8.43 -23.58
C LEU A 452 -6.57 8.38 -24.77
N THR A 453 -5.61 9.31 -24.81
CA THR A 453 -4.50 9.29 -25.76
C THR A 453 -3.20 9.07 -25.01
N ILE A 454 -2.51 7.97 -25.28
CA ILE A 454 -1.13 7.74 -24.87
C ILE A 454 -0.27 8.48 -25.89
N ALA A 455 0.45 9.51 -25.44
CA ALA A 455 1.30 10.32 -26.30
C ALA A 455 2.72 9.76 -26.37
N GLU A 456 3.22 9.25 -25.23
CA GLU A 456 4.55 8.65 -25.12
C GLU A 456 4.52 7.44 -24.20
N SER A 457 5.32 6.42 -24.51
CA SER A 457 5.53 5.22 -23.68
C SER A 457 6.92 4.63 -23.87
N ILE A 458 7.37 3.84 -22.89
CA ILE A 458 8.53 2.96 -22.99
C ILE A 458 8.01 1.62 -23.52
N GLY A 459 8.33 1.28 -24.77
CA GLY A 459 7.76 0.10 -25.43
C GLY A 459 6.25 0.22 -25.67
N THR A 460 5.57 -0.92 -25.82
CA THR A 460 4.13 -1.00 -26.13
C THR A 460 3.31 -0.79 -24.84
N PRO A 461 2.45 0.24 -24.73
CA PRO A 461 1.66 0.46 -23.52
C PRO A 461 0.68 -0.68 -23.26
N ALA A 462 0.37 -0.94 -21.99
CA ALA A 462 -0.58 -1.94 -21.55
C ALA A 462 -1.56 -1.31 -20.54
N ILE A 463 -2.78 -0.99 -20.97
CA ILE A 463 -3.81 -0.36 -20.13
C ILE A 463 -4.77 -1.43 -19.63
N ALA A 464 -4.79 -1.64 -18.30
CA ALA A 464 -5.65 -2.64 -17.66
C ALA A 464 -7.04 -2.07 -17.35
N ARG A 465 -7.15 -0.76 -17.02
CA ARG A 465 -8.44 -0.20 -16.62
C ARG A 465 -8.59 1.26 -16.98
N ILE A 466 -9.81 1.64 -17.37
CA ILE A 466 -10.32 3.00 -17.43
C ILE A 466 -11.65 3.03 -16.70
N ALA A 467 -11.75 3.83 -15.64
CA ALA A 467 -12.97 3.99 -14.86
C ALA A 467 -13.27 5.48 -14.63
N LEU A 468 -14.52 5.79 -14.35
CA LEU A 468 -14.98 7.14 -14.01
C LEU A 468 -15.62 7.17 -12.63
N ALA A 469 -15.38 8.23 -11.89
CA ALA A 469 -15.93 8.43 -10.58
C ALA A 469 -16.42 9.87 -10.40
N LYS A 470 -17.27 10.05 -9.40
CA LYS A 470 -17.75 11.36 -8.99
C LYS A 470 -17.67 11.47 -7.48
N THR A 471 -16.87 12.42 -7.00
CA THR A 471 -16.81 12.72 -5.57
C THR A 471 -18.09 13.45 -5.14
N ALA A 472 -18.47 13.31 -3.85
CA ALA A 472 -19.50 14.16 -3.29
C ALA A 472 -19.07 15.63 -3.37
N ALA A 473 -19.99 16.53 -3.64
CA ALA A 473 -19.71 17.97 -3.59
C ALA A 473 -19.07 18.31 -2.22
N ARG A 474 -17.90 18.97 -2.25
CA ARG A 474 -17.19 19.42 -1.04
C ARG A 474 -17.97 20.54 -0.36
#